data_bc128cf2027d3948b889ad53b8326a00
#
_entry.id   bc128cf2027d3948b889ad53b8326a00
#
_cell.length_a   1.000
_cell.length_b   1.000
_cell.length_c   1.000
_cell.angle_alpha   90.00
_cell.angle_beta   90.00
_cell.angle_gamma   90.00
#
_symmetry.space_group_name_H-M   'P 1'
#
loop_
_entity.id
_entity.type
_entity.pdbx_description
1 polymer ?
#
loop_
_entity_poly.entity_id
_entity_poly.type
_entity_poly.pdbx_seq_one_letter_code
_entity_poly.pdbx_strand_id
1 'polypeptide(L)'
;MSEITNILSHFNFKGELVECNIFGSGHINTTYLAKYNEDGKERYYVLQKVNTNIFPDIDKLMDNVFSVTDFLREKIKANDGNPHRETLHFIRTDDGSKYFRDDDGCCYRAYRFVDNSQAYDTVDSAEVFGKSGKAFGRFQKYLSDFPAQTLNEIIENFHNTIWRYENEFIPAVQADKADRVVNCSEEIKFVMQRREDCNRFVNLIEQGKLPIRVTHNDTKLNNVLFDKDTDEAICVIDLDTVMPGLALYDFGDSIRFGANSCAEDDENYDKVKLMLDY
;
A
#
# COMPACT_ATOMS: atom_id res chain seq x y z
N MET A 1 28.52 6.07 -16.58
CA MET A 1 27.09 5.66 -16.46
C MET A 1 26.48 6.47 -15.32
N SER A 2 25.24 6.88 -15.40
CA SER A 2 24.59 7.51 -14.24
C SER A 2 24.44 6.46 -13.12
N GLU A 3 24.39 6.91 -11.87
CA GLU A 3 24.18 6.05 -10.69
C GLU A 3 22.97 5.11 -10.88
N ILE A 4 21.83 5.65 -11.34
CA ILE A 4 20.62 4.88 -11.62
C ILE A 4 20.82 3.81 -12.70
N THR A 5 21.61 4.09 -13.76
CA THR A 5 21.92 3.10 -14.80
C THR A 5 22.70 1.92 -14.22
N ASN A 6 23.61 2.18 -13.29
CA ASN A 6 24.34 1.12 -12.60
C ASN A 6 23.40 0.27 -11.74
N ILE A 7 22.50 0.90 -10.98
CA ILE A 7 21.52 0.17 -10.15
C ILE A 7 20.61 -0.71 -11.02
N LEU A 8 20.11 -0.18 -12.13
CA LEU A 8 19.25 -0.93 -13.06
C LEU A 8 19.95 -2.17 -13.63
N SER A 9 21.27 -2.14 -13.82
CA SER A 9 22.04 -3.26 -14.37
C SER A 9 22.11 -4.49 -13.45
N HIS A 10 21.72 -4.36 -12.19
CA HIS A 10 21.66 -5.47 -11.22
C HIS A 10 20.34 -6.25 -11.26
N PHE A 11 19.36 -5.85 -12.08
CA PHE A 11 18.07 -6.52 -12.16
C PHE A 11 17.87 -7.28 -13.45
N ASN A 12 17.17 -8.42 -13.39
CA ASN A 12 16.85 -9.28 -14.53
C ASN A 12 15.81 -8.65 -15.48
N PHE A 13 16.06 -7.44 -15.95
CA PHE A 13 15.24 -6.79 -16.96
C PHE A 13 15.43 -7.41 -18.35
N LYS A 14 14.39 -7.33 -19.18
CA LYS A 14 14.42 -7.82 -20.57
C LYS A 14 14.66 -6.66 -21.52
N GLY A 15 15.62 -6.83 -22.45
CA GLY A 15 15.94 -5.86 -23.48
C GLY A 15 17.06 -4.88 -23.08
N GLU A 16 17.23 -3.83 -23.87
CA GLU A 16 18.22 -2.77 -23.66
C GLU A 16 17.58 -1.52 -23.06
N LEU A 17 18.23 -0.90 -22.08
CA LEU A 17 17.76 0.33 -21.45
C LEU A 17 17.74 1.47 -22.48
N VAL A 18 16.60 2.12 -22.64
CA VAL A 18 16.42 3.31 -23.49
C VAL A 18 16.49 4.58 -22.66
N GLU A 19 15.72 4.67 -21.59
CA GLU A 19 15.67 5.83 -20.70
C GLU A 19 15.17 5.44 -19.31
N CYS A 20 15.48 6.27 -18.31
CA CYS A 20 14.95 6.14 -16.96
C CYS A 20 14.72 7.53 -16.37
N ASN A 21 13.50 7.80 -15.92
CA ASN A 21 13.09 9.09 -15.39
C ASN A 21 12.36 8.93 -14.06
N ILE A 22 12.37 9.98 -13.22
CA ILE A 22 11.54 10.03 -12.01
C ILE A 22 10.09 9.92 -12.42
N PHE A 23 9.33 9.13 -11.67
CA PHE A 23 7.95 8.81 -11.98
C PHE A 23 7.06 8.85 -10.73
N GLY A 24 5.88 9.48 -10.88
CA GLY A 24 4.88 9.57 -9.81
C GLY A 24 5.19 10.64 -8.75
N SER A 25 4.21 10.84 -7.86
CA SER A 25 4.23 11.83 -6.77
C SER A 25 4.30 11.16 -5.39
N GLY A 26 4.72 9.89 -5.31
CA GLY A 26 4.79 9.15 -4.04
C GLY A 26 5.72 9.83 -3.03
N HIS A 27 5.23 10.02 -1.80
CA HIS A 27 5.95 10.76 -0.75
C HIS A 27 6.92 9.89 0.07
N ILE A 28 6.78 8.57 0.03
CA ILE A 28 7.55 7.63 0.85
C ILE A 28 8.77 7.12 0.10
N ASN A 29 8.56 6.48 -1.04
CA ASN A 29 9.62 5.90 -1.86
C ASN A 29 9.94 6.80 -3.07
N THR A 30 11.22 6.88 -3.45
CA THR A 30 11.56 7.52 -4.72
C THR A 30 11.36 6.53 -5.86
N THR A 31 10.50 6.87 -6.81
CA THR A 31 10.09 5.98 -7.89
C THR A 31 10.65 6.47 -9.23
N TYR A 32 11.12 5.54 -10.03
CA TYR A 32 11.62 5.75 -11.40
C TYR A 32 10.89 4.84 -12.37
N LEU A 33 10.62 5.33 -13.58
CA LEU A 33 10.12 4.54 -14.70
C LEU A 33 11.26 4.33 -15.68
N ALA A 34 11.61 3.07 -15.89
CA ALA A 34 12.65 2.65 -16.83
C ALA A 34 12.02 2.03 -18.07
N LYS A 35 12.38 2.57 -19.23
CA LYS A 35 11.95 2.08 -20.54
C LYS A 35 13.04 1.22 -21.14
N TYR A 36 12.69 0.03 -21.58
CA TYR A 36 13.54 -0.94 -22.24
C TYR A 36 13.01 -1.26 -23.64
N ASN A 37 13.90 -1.63 -24.55
CA ASN A 37 13.56 -2.16 -25.86
C ASN A 37 13.96 -3.64 -25.92
N GLU A 38 12.98 -4.55 -26.00
CA GLU A 38 13.19 -5.97 -26.21
C GLU A 38 12.71 -6.35 -27.62
N ASP A 39 13.66 -6.54 -28.52
CA ASP A 39 13.39 -6.96 -29.93
C ASP A 39 12.38 -6.07 -30.66
N GLY A 40 12.50 -4.74 -30.49
CA GLY A 40 11.62 -3.74 -31.10
C GLY A 40 10.31 -3.50 -30.33
N LYS A 41 10.12 -4.14 -29.18
CA LYS A 41 8.96 -3.92 -28.28
C LYS A 41 9.37 -3.13 -27.08
N GLU A 42 8.60 -2.10 -26.78
CA GLU A 42 8.79 -1.31 -25.55
C GLU A 42 8.32 -2.12 -24.34
N ARG A 43 9.15 -2.10 -23.29
CA ARG A 43 8.82 -2.64 -21.98
C ARG A 43 9.11 -1.59 -20.92
N TYR A 44 8.27 -1.54 -19.92
CA TYR A 44 8.41 -0.60 -18.83
C TYR A 44 8.56 -1.33 -17.50
N TYR A 45 9.49 -0.82 -16.69
CA TYR A 45 9.73 -1.31 -15.34
C TYR A 45 9.73 -0.13 -14.37
N VAL A 46 9.26 -0.38 -13.18
CA VAL A 46 9.35 0.58 -12.07
C VAL A 46 10.54 0.17 -11.20
N LEU A 47 11.44 1.10 -10.93
CA LEU A 47 12.46 0.98 -9.91
C LEU A 47 12.10 1.88 -8.75
N GLN A 48 12.14 1.35 -7.52
CA GLN A 48 11.89 2.13 -6.32
C GLN A 48 13.07 2.08 -5.36
N LYS A 49 13.55 3.27 -4.96
CA LYS A 49 14.41 3.41 -3.78
C LYS A 49 13.51 3.38 -2.55
N VAL A 50 13.65 2.34 -1.74
CA VAL A 50 12.80 2.13 -0.57
C VAL A 50 13.25 3.02 0.58
N ASN A 51 12.31 3.66 1.25
CA ASN A 51 12.60 4.49 2.42
C ASN A 51 12.82 3.63 3.67
N THR A 52 14.07 3.30 3.94
CA THR A 52 14.47 2.45 5.08
C THR A 52 14.31 3.13 6.46
N ASN A 53 14.01 4.43 6.51
CA ASN A 53 13.66 5.09 7.77
C ASN A 53 12.23 4.71 8.22
N ILE A 54 11.34 4.43 7.26
CA ILE A 54 9.97 3.98 7.52
C ILE A 54 9.92 2.46 7.59
N PHE A 55 10.68 1.78 6.72
CA PHE A 55 10.76 0.32 6.63
C PHE A 55 12.18 -0.16 6.93
N PRO A 56 12.58 -0.20 8.22
CA PRO A 56 13.96 -0.50 8.61
C PRO A 56 14.39 -1.94 8.31
N ASP A 57 13.45 -2.89 8.29
CA ASP A 57 13.69 -4.29 7.98
C ASP A 57 13.24 -4.60 6.55
N ILE A 58 14.11 -4.30 5.60
CA ILE A 58 13.82 -4.50 4.16
C ILE A 58 13.63 -5.99 3.81
N ASP A 59 14.28 -6.90 4.53
CA ASP A 59 14.15 -8.33 4.29
C ASP A 59 12.73 -8.79 4.59
N LYS A 60 12.19 -8.42 5.75
CA LYS A 60 10.81 -8.73 6.14
C LYS A 60 9.80 -8.11 5.17
N LEU A 61 10.01 -6.85 4.79
CA LEU A 61 9.16 -6.16 3.81
C LEU A 61 9.11 -6.94 2.49
N MET A 62 10.27 -7.26 1.94
CA MET A 62 10.36 -7.94 0.64
C MET A 62 9.92 -9.40 0.72
N ASP A 63 10.05 -10.06 1.88
CA ASP A 63 9.49 -11.39 2.11
C ASP A 63 7.96 -11.37 2.01
N ASN A 64 7.29 -10.40 2.66
CA ASN A 64 5.85 -10.25 2.58
C ASN A 64 5.39 -9.95 1.14
N VAL A 65 6.01 -8.95 0.51
CA VAL A 65 5.64 -8.49 -0.83
C VAL A 65 5.77 -9.62 -1.86
N PHE A 66 6.89 -10.35 -1.86
CA PHE A 66 7.07 -11.46 -2.80
C PHE A 66 6.09 -12.61 -2.50
N SER A 67 5.93 -13.00 -1.23
CA SER A 67 5.03 -14.10 -0.85
C SER A 67 3.59 -13.84 -1.27
N VAL A 68 3.09 -12.61 -1.03
CA VAL A 68 1.73 -12.23 -1.37
C VAL A 68 1.55 -12.12 -2.89
N THR A 69 2.48 -11.50 -3.61
CA THR A 69 2.35 -11.34 -5.06
C THR A 69 2.51 -12.65 -5.81
N ASP A 70 3.41 -13.53 -5.39
CA ASP A 70 3.56 -14.85 -5.99
C ASP A 70 2.28 -15.69 -5.79
N PHE A 71 1.70 -15.66 -4.60
CA PHE A 71 0.43 -16.34 -4.32
C PHE A 71 -0.73 -15.77 -5.15
N LEU A 72 -0.86 -14.44 -5.22
CA LEU A 72 -1.87 -13.78 -6.05
C LEU A 72 -1.75 -14.17 -7.53
N ARG A 73 -0.52 -14.23 -8.05
CA ARG A 73 -0.27 -14.63 -9.46
C ARG A 73 -0.83 -16.03 -9.76
N GLU A 74 -0.62 -16.98 -8.86
CA GLU A 74 -1.16 -18.34 -9.05
C GLU A 74 -2.70 -18.35 -8.91
N LYS A 75 -3.27 -17.60 -7.96
CA LYS A 75 -4.73 -17.48 -7.82
C LYS A 75 -5.39 -16.83 -9.04
N ILE A 76 -4.80 -15.77 -9.57
CA ILE A 76 -5.30 -15.07 -10.76
C ILE A 76 -5.28 -16.01 -11.97
N LYS A 77 -4.17 -16.74 -12.20
CA LYS A 77 -4.07 -17.74 -13.26
C LYS A 77 -5.14 -18.84 -13.12
N ALA A 78 -5.34 -19.34 -11.91
CA ALA A 78 -6.33 -20.39 -11.64
C ALA A 78 -7.78 -19.93 -11.84
N ASN A 79 -8.02 -18.62 -11.96
CA ASN A 79 -9.32 -18.01 -12.24
C ASN A 79 -9.38 -17.38 -13.65
N ASP A 80 -8.53 -17.84 -14.57
CA ASP A 80 -8.45 -17.37 -15.97
C ASP A 80 -8.15 -15.86 -16.11
N GLY A 81 -7.56 -15.23 -15.10
CA GLY A 81 -7.16 -13.84 -15.10
C GLY A 81 -5.76 -13.61 -15.69
N ASN A 82 -5.38 -12.35 -15.80
CA ASN A 82 -4.08 -11.94 -16.31
C ASN A 82 -3.13 -11.49 -15.18
N PRO A 83 -2.24 -12.36 -14.67
CA PRO A 83 -1.34 -12.03 -13.57
C PRO A 83 -0.27 -10.97 -13.91
N HIS A 84 -0.17 -10.55 -15.16
CA HIS A 84 0.72 -9.46 -15.58
C HIS A 84 0.07 -8.09 -15.44
N ARG A 85 -1.26 -8.06 -15.25
CA ARG A 85 -2.02 -6.82 -15.09
C ARG A 85 -2.80 -6.73 -13.77
N GLU A 86 -3.13 -7.87 -13.15
CA GLU A 86 -4.02 -7.91 -11.99
C GLU A 86 -3.28 -7.99 -10.65
N THR A 87 -1.94 -8.11 -10.68
CA THR A 87 -1.08 -7.97 -9.50
C THR A 87 0.32 -7.50 -9.91
N LEU A 88 1.08 -6.96 -8.97
CA LEU A 88 2.46 -6.57 -9.21
C LEU A 88 3.34 -7.79 -9.50
N HIS A 89 4.31 -7.61 -10.39
CA HIS A 89 5.31 -8.63 -10.71
C HIS A 89 6.70 -8.09 -10.39
N PHE A 90 7.20 -8.40 -9.22
CA PHE A 90 8.53 -8.00 -8.78
C PHE A 90 9.62 -8.76 -9.54
N ILE A 91 10.69 -8.04 -9.87
CA ILE A 91 11.84 -8.55 -10.62
C ILE A 91 13.00 -8.77 -9.64
N ARG A 92 13.57 -9.97 -9.67
CA ARG A 92 14.76 -10.29 -8.88
C ARG A 92 16.00 -9.69 -9.50
N THR A 93 17.01 -9.50 -8.68
CA THR A 93 18.36 -9.19 -9.11
C THR A 93 19.00 -10.38 -9.85
N ASP A 94 20.12 -10.15 -10.51
CA ASP A 94 20.86 -11.19 -11.27
C ASP A 94 21.36 -12.33 -10.37
N ASP A 95 21.66 -12.05 -9.11
CA ASP A 95 22.02 -13.03 -8.09
C ASP A 95 20.81 -13.74 -7.43
N GLY A 96 19.59 -13.38 -7.87
CA GLY A 96 18.34 -13.95 -7.36
C GLY A 96 17.77 -13.27 -6.12
N SER A 97 18.39 -12.20 -5.62
CA SER A 97 17.92 -11.44 -4.47
C SER A 97 16.59 -10.71 -4.75
N LYS A 98 15.87 -10.35 -3.71
CA LYS A 98 14.56 -9.66 -3.82
C LYS A 98 14.70 -8.15 -4.01
N TYR A 99 15.84 -7.60 -3.68
CA TYR A 99 16.18 -6.18 -3.78
C TYR A 99 17.70 -6.04 -3.99
N PHE A 100 18.14 -4.89 -4.45
CA PHE A 100 19.55 -4.51 -4.53
C PHE A 100 19.88 -3.50 -3.43
N ARG A 101 21.04 -3.64 -2.80
CA ARG A 101 21.58 -2.67 -1.85
C ARG A 101 22.86 -2.08 -2.42
N ASP A 102 22.91 -0.76 -2.53
CA ASP A 102 24.12 -0.06 -2.99
C ASP A 102 25.17 0.11 -1.86
N ASP A 103 26.31 0.66 -2.21
CA ASP A 103 27.44 0.88 -1.27
C ASP A 103 27.11 1.89 -0.17
N ASP A 104 26.14 2.78 -0.39
CA ASP A 104 25.65 3.76 0.59
C ASP A 104 24.56 3.15 1.51
N GLY A 105 24.21 1.88 1.31
CA GLY A 105 23.19 1.17 2.08
C GLY A 105 21.77 1.43 1.63
N CYS A 106 21.54 2.17 0.54
CA CYS A 106 20.21 2.38 -0.02
C CYS A 106 19.68 1.10 -0.67
N CYS A 107 18.41 0.83 -0.47
CA CYS A 107 17.77 -0.38 -0.99
C CYS A 107 16.85 -0.06 -2.16
N TYR A 108 16.97 -0.86 -3.22
CA TYR A 108 16.21 -0.69 -4.46
C TYR A 108 15.48 -1.98 -4.78
N ARG A 109 14.21 -1.87 -5.17
CA ARG A 109 13.40 -2.95 -5.69
C ARG A 109 12.83 -2.59 -7.05
N ALA A 110 12.51 -3.59 -7.85
CA ALA A 110 11.94 -3.35 -9.15
C ALA A 110 10.75 -4.27 -9.42
N TYR A 111 9.80 -3.78 -10.21
CA TYR A 111 8.68 -4.58 -10.70
C TYR A 111 8.27 -4.14 -12.10
N ARG A 112 7.56 -5.03 -12.81
CA ARG A 112 7.03 -4.72 -14.12
C ARG A 112 5.95 -3.67 -14.02
N PHE A 113 6.02 -2.64 -14.87
CA PHE A 113 4.95 -1.65 -15.00
C PHE A 113 3.68 -2.31 -15.52
N VAL A 114 2.54 -1.89 -15.03
CA VAL A 114 1.23 -2.35 -15.50
C VAL A 114 0.83 -1.47 -16.66
N ASP A 115 0.98 -2.00 -17.88
CA ASP A 115 0.70 -1.25 -19.11
C ASP A 115 -0.77 -0.85 -19.21
N ASN A 116 -1.03 0.27 -19.88
CA ASN A 116 -2.38 0.81 -20.13
C ASN A 116 -3.22 0.96 -18.85
N SER A 117 -2.58 1.47 -17.77
CA SER A 117 -3.22 1.72 -16.49
C SER A 117 -3.09 3.17 -16.06
N GLN A 118 -4.00 3.60 -15.20
CA GLN A 118 -4.00 4.90 -14.54
C GLN A 118 -4.42 4.75 -13.08
N ALA A 119 -4.06 5.72 -12.24
CA ALA A 119 -4.54 5.83 -10.87
C ALA A 119 -5.34 7.13 -10.70
N TYR A 120 -6.19 7.20 -9.71
CA TYR A 120 -6.94 8.38 -9.32
C TYR A 120 -6.48 8.83 -7.94
N ASP A 121 -6.16 10.12 -7.80
CA ASP A 121 -5.68 10.69 -6.52
C ASP A 121 -6.85 11.09 -5.61
N THR A 122 -8.03 11.36 -6.17
CA THR A 122 -9.22 11.83 -5.46
C THR A 122 -10.44 10.98 -5.81
N VAL A 123 -11.39 10.92 -4.86
CA VAL A 123 -12.69 10.27 -5.09
C VAL A 123 -13.65 11.28 -5.71
N ASP A 124 -13.76 11.25 -7.03
CA ASP A 124 -14.61 12.19 -7.77
C ASP A 124 -16.04 11.64 -8.00
N SER A 125 -16.25 10.34 -7.83
CA SER A 125 -17.55 9.71 -7.97
C SER A 125 -17.71 8.44 -7.14
N ALA A 126 -18.95 8.15 -6.75
CA ALA A 126 -19.33 6.90 -6.07
C ALA A 126 -18.98 5.65 -6.92
N GLU A 127 -19.09 5.77 -8.25
CA GLU A 127 -18.78 4.67 -9.17
C GLU A 127 -17.30 4.28 -9.09
N VAL A 128 -16.38 5.25 -9.20
CA VAL A 128 -14.93 5.00 -9.11
C VAL A 128 -14.56 4.44 -7.76
N PHE A 129 -15.12 4.99 -6.67
CA PHE A 129 -14.89 4.46 -5.33
C PHE A 129 -15.42 3.03 -5.17
N GLY A 130 -16.62 2.75 -5.70
CA GLY A 130 -17.19 1.39 -5.71
C GLY A 130 -16.33 0.38 -6.50
N LYS A 131 -15.71 0.79 -7.61
CA LYS A 131 -14.74 -0.04 -8.37
C LYS A 131 -13.48 -0.32 -7.54
N SER A 132 -12.96 0.68 -6.81
CA SER A 132 -11.86 0.51 -5.86
C SER A 132 -12.21 -0.50 -4.77
N GLY A 133 -13.39 -0.37 -4.15
CA GLY A 133 -13.88 -1.32 -3.15
C GLY A 133 -13.97 -2.77 -3.68
N LYS A 134 -14.40 -2.94 -4.95
CA LYS A 134 -14.38 -4.26 -5.61
C LYS A 134 -12.96 -4.81 -5.79
N ALA A 135 -11.96 -3.95 -6.10
CA ALA A 135 -10.57 -4.37 -6.24
C ALA A 135 -10.01 -4.88 -4.91
N PHE A 136 -10.19 -4.13 -3.82
CA PHE A 136 -9.78 -4.57 -2.48
C PHE A 136 -10.55 -5.81 -2.01
N GLY A 137 -11.85 -5.90 -2.28
CA GLY A 137 -12.64 -7.10 -2.01
C GLY A 137 -12.14 -8.33 -2.78
N ARG A 138 -11.72 -8.18 -4.04
CA ARG A 138 -11.09 -9.24 -4.84
C ARG A 138 -9.72 -9.63 -4.27
N PHE A 139 -8.90 -8.67 -3.88
CA PHE A 139 -7.62 -8.89 -3.21
C PHE A 139 -7.82 -9.72 -1.93
N GLN A 140 -8.73 -9.33 -1.05
CA GLN A 140 -9.07 -10.08 0.17
C GLN A 140 -9.60 -11.49 -0.14
N LYS A 141 -10.42 -11.64 -1.19
CA LYS A 141 -10.94 -12.94 -1.62
C LYS A 141 -9.84 -13.87 -2.10
N TYR A 142 -8.93 -13.40 -2.94
CA TYR A 142 -7.83 -14.22 -3.47
C TYR A 142 -6.84 -14.64 -2.37
N LEU A 143 -6.67 -13.83 -1.35
CA LEU A 143 -5.80 -14.10 -0.20
C LEU A 143 -6.51 -14.79 0.97
N SER A 144 -7.77 -15.20 0.81
CA SER A 144 -8.58 -15.76 1.91
C SER A 144 -8.02 -17.07 2.49
N ASP A 145 -7.29 -17.83 1.72
CA ASP A 145 -6.62 -19.08 2.11
C ASP A 145 -5.10 -18.96 2.17
N PHE A 146 -4.56 -17.75 2.06
CA PHE A 146 -3.15 -17.50 2.33
C PHE A 146 -2.87 -17.66 3.83
N PRO A 147 -1.78 -18.34 4.23
CA PRO A 147 -1.42 -18.52 5.64
C PRO A 147 -0.88 -17.20 6.23
N ALA A 148 -1.76 -16.25 6.57
CA ALA A 148 -1.41 -14.89 6.98
C ALA A 148 -0.40 -14.83 8.13
N GLN A 149 -0.36 -15.85 8.99
CA GLN A 149 0.58 -15.96 10.11
C GLN A 149 2.05 -16.11 9.67
N THR A 150 2.30 -16.41 8.40
CA THR A 150 3.67 -16.49 7.85
C THR A 150 4.23 -15.13 7.45
N LEU A 151 3.39 -14.10 7.38
CA LEU A 151 3.82 -12.74 7.11
C LEU A 151 4.45 -12.10 8.34
N ASN A 152 5.38 -11.21 8.10
CA ASN A 152 6.01 -10.39 9.12
C ASN A 152 5.14 -9.18 9.45
N GLU A 153 5.14 -8.74 10.69
CA GLU A 153 4.65 -7.42 11.08
C GLU A 153 5.73 -6.39 10.71
N ILE A 154 5.43 -5.55 9.71
CA ILE A 154 6.40 -4.58 9.16
C ILE A 154 6.42 -3.31 10.00
N ILE A 155 5.26 -2.87 10.47
CA ILE A 155 5.10 -1.74 11.38
C ILE A 155 4.39 -2.26 12.63
N GLU A 156 5.13 -2.31 13.72
CA GLU A 156 4.64 -2.84 14.98
C GLU A 156 3.44 -2.04 15.49
N ASN A 157 2.39 -2.73 15.93
CA ASN A 157 1.16 -2.14 16.45
C ASN A 157 0.41 -1.20 15.48
N PHE A 158 0.64 -1.31 14.16
CA PHE A 158 0.11 -0.37 13.17
C PHE A 158 -1.41 -0.15 13.29
N HIS A 159 -2.19 -1.22 13.49
CA HIS A 159 -3.63 -1.16 13.70
C HIS A 159 -4.07 -1.63 15.10
N ASN A 160 -3.16 -1.72 16.05
CA ASN A 160 -3.50 -1.97 17.44
C ASN A 160 -4.05 -0.68 18.07
N THR A 161 -5.35 -0.46 17.89
CA THR A 161 -5.98 0.82 18.22
C THR A 161 -5.89 1.18 19.69
N ILE A 162 -5.98 0.19 20.61
CA ILE A 162 -5.83 0.48 22.05
C ILE A 162 -4.38 0.84 22.39
N TRP A 163 -3.40 0.13 21.81
CA TRP A 163 -1.99 0.47 22.00
C TRP A 163 -1.67 1.88 21.50
N ARG A 164 -2.15 2.24 20.31
CA ARG A 164 -2.00 3.58 19.74
C ARG A 164 -2.69 4.65 20.56
N TYR A 165 -3.89 4.34 21.09
CA TYR A 165 -4.59 5.24 22.01
C TYR A 165 -3.74 5.57 23.25
N GLU A 166 -3.16 4.53 23.90
CA GLU A 166 -2.44 4.68 25.15
C GLU A 166 -1.01 5.21 24.98
N ASN A 167 -0.32 4.80 23.91
CA ASN A 167 1.11 5.08 23.72
C ASN A 167 1.40 6.21 22.73
N GLU A 168 0.45 6.60 21.89
CA GLU A 168 0.60 7.67 20.89
C GLU A 168 -0.36 8.83 21.17
N PHE A 169 -1.68 8.56 21.16
CA PHE A 169 -2.70 9.61 21.26
C PHE A 169 -2.65 10.33 22.61
N ILE A 170 -2.74 9.62 23.72
CA ILE A 170 -2.74 10.24 25.06
C ILE A 170 -1.44 11.03 25.33
N PRO A 171 -0.23 10.49 25.05
CA PRO A 171 1.00 11.26 25.19
C PRO A 171 1.06 12.48 24.27
N ALA A 172 0.54 12.40 23.05
CA ALA A 172 0.53 13.54 22.12
C ALA A 172 -0.38 14.67 22.63
N VAL A 173 -1.57 14.32 23.13
CA VAL A 173 -2.50 15.30 23.76
C VAL A 173 -1.88 15.95 24.99
N GLN A 174 -1.21 15.17 25.86
CA GLN A 174 -0.55 15.68 27.05
C GLN A 174 0.64 16.58 26.74
N ALA A 175 1.38 16.28 25.70
CA ALA A 175 2.57 17.04 25.30
C ALA A 175 2.23 18.35 24.59
N ASP A 176 1.09 18.41 23.89
CA ASP A 176 0.59 19.55 23.08
C ASP A 176 1.69 20.34 22.35
N LYS A 177 2.60 19.64 21.67
CA LYS A 177 3.83 20.22 21.09
C LYS A 177 3.57 21.33 20.06
N ALA A 178 2.37 21.36 19.48
CA ALA A 178 1.98 22.31 18.46
C ALA A 178 0.92 23.32 18.94
N ASP A 179 0.60 23.34 20.24
CA ASP A 179 -0.43 24.19 20.86
C ASP A 179 -1.81 24.08 20.16
N ARG A 180 -2.17 22.84 19.72
CA ARG A 180 -3.41 22.56 18.96
C ARG A 180 -4.53 21.93 19.79
N VAL A 181 -4.27 21.46 20.99
CA VAL A 181 -5.24 20.76 21.85
C VAL A 181 -6.50 21.60 22.09
N VAL A 182 -6.34 22.89 22.29
CA VAL A 182 -7.49 23.78 22.49
C VAL A 182 -8.41 23.84 21.27
N ASN A 183 -7.84 23.75 20.07
CA ASN A 183 -8.59 23.82 18.80
C ASN A 183 -9.25 22.48 18.41
N CYS A 184 -8.79 21.37 19.00
CA CYS A 184 -9.26 20.00 18.74
C CYS A 184 -9.96 19.39 19.98
N SER A 185 -10.44 20.20 20.90
CA SER A 185 -10.95 19.73 22.20
C SER A 185 -12.16 18.80 22.08
N GLU A 186 -13.05 19.02 21.11
CA GLU A 186 -14.23 18.17 20.89
C GLU A 186 -13.85 16.84 20.28
N GLU A 187 -12.91 16.82 19.32
CA GLU A 187 -12.38 15.60 18.69
C GLU A 187 -11.63 14.75 19.72
N ILE A 188 -10.78 15.40 20.55
CA ILE A 188 -10.08 14.72 21.64
C ILE A 188 -11.08 14.09 22.61
N LYS A 189 -12.11 14.81 23.03
CA LYS A 189 -13.16 14.30 23.90
C LYS A 189 -13.92 13.14 23.26
N PHE A 190 -14.24 13.23 21.95
CA PHE A 190 -14.87 12.17 21.20
C PHE A 190 -14.04 10.87 21.22
N VAL A 191 -12.72 10.98 20.98
CA VAL A 191 -11.81 9.83 21.04
C VAL A 191 -11.70 9.28 22.45
N MET A 192 -11.53 10.13 23.46
CA MET A 192 -11.42 9.71 24.87
C MET A 192 -12.65 8.94 25.38
N GLN A 193 -13.86 9.34 24.96
CA GLN A 193 -15.10 8.65 25.30
C GLN A 193 -15.23 7.25 24.67
N ARG A 194 -14.41 6.95 23.64
CA ARG A 194 -14.42 5.68 22.89
C ARG A 194 -13.24 4.76 23.17
N ARG A 195 -12.52 5.00 24.26
CA ARG A 195 -11.39 4.14 24.67
C ARG A 195 -11.74 2.65 24.67
N GLU A 196 -12.92 2.30 25.20
CA GLU A 196 -13.37 0.90 25.24
C GLU A 196 -13.65 0.32 23.84
N ASP A 197 -14.08 1.17 22.89
CA ASP A 197 -14.25 0.75 21.49
C ASP A 197 -12.91 0.44 20.84
N CYS A 198 -11.83 1.17 21.21
CA CYS A 198 -10.48 0.91 20.71
C CYS A 198 -9.98 -0.49 21.06
N ASN A 199 -10.43 -1.08 22.17
CA ASN A 199 -10.01 -2.41 22.60
C ASN A 199 -10.87 -3.54 22.01
N ARG A 200 -11.99 -3.23 21.36
CA ARG A 200 -12.98 -4.23 20.93
C ARG A 200 -12.38 -5.28 19.98
N PHE A 201 -11.67 -4.87 18.95
CA PHE A 201 -11.11 -5.80 17.97
C PHE A 201 -9.94 -6.61 18.54
N VAL A 202 -9.08 -6.00 19.32
CA VAL A 202 -7.97 -6.70 19.99
C VAL A 202 -8.51 -7.81 20.87
N ASN A 203 -9.52 -7.54 21.71
CA ASN A 203 -10.19 -8.54 22.53
C ASN A 203 -10.83 -9.68 21.72
N LEU A 204 -11.43 -9.38 20.57
CA LEU A 204 -12.04 -10.39 19.71
C LEU A 204 -10.99 -11.28 19.01
N ILE A 205 -9.82 -10.72 18.66
CA ILE A 205 -8.68 -11.49 18.14
C ILE A 205 -8.16 -12.44 19.23
N GLU A 206 -7.88 -11.93 20.43
CA GLU A 206 -7.39 -12.71 21.56
C GLU A 206 -8.35 -13.85 21.95
N GLN A 207 -9.65 -13.64 21.81
CA GLN A 207 -10.68 -14.65 22.03
C GLN A 207 -10.84 -15.63 20.84
N GLY A 208 -10.08 -15.47 19.77
CA GLY A 208 -10.18 -16.31 18.56
C GLY A 208 -11.50 -16.16 17.79
N LYS A 209 -12.23 -15.05 18.01
CA LYS A 209 -13.53 -14.79 17.36
C LYS A 209 -13.41 -14.13 16.00
N LEU A 210 -12.28 -13.48 15.72
CA LEU A 210 -11.97 -12.88 14.43
C LEU A 210 -10.74 -13.53 13.81
N PRO A 211 -10.83 -13.99 12.55
CA PRO A 211 -9.69 -14.59 11.88
C PRO A 211 -8.69 -13.53 11.46
N ILE A 212 -7.41 -13.83 11.65
CA ILE A 212 -6.32 -13.05 11.05
C ILE A 212 -6.25 -13.37 9.57
N ARG A 213 -6.14 -12.33 8.75
CA ARG A 213 -6.06 -12.35 7.30
C ARG A 213 -4.83 -11.59 6.82
N VAL A 214 -4.54 -11.68 5.53
CA VAL A 214 -3.65 -10.71 4.88
C VAL A 214 -4.43 -9.41 4.74
N THR A 215 -3.87 -8.30 5.22
CA THR A 215 -4.45 -6.96 5.08
C THR A 215 -3.51 -6.05 4.31
N HIS A 216 -4.08 -5.16 3.52
CA HIS A 216 -3.31 -4.17 2.77
C HIS A 216 -2.85 -3.02 3.69
N ASN A 217 -3.73 -2.57 4.57
CA ASN A 217 -3.54 -1.53 5.59
C ASN A 217 -3.33 -0.09 5.08
N ASP A 218 -3.40 0.13 3.77
CA ASP A 218 -3.41 1.45 3.14
C ASP A 218 -4.34 1.44 1.91
N THR A 219 -5.64 1.27 2.14
CA THR A 219 -6.66 1.02 1.11
C THR A 219 -7.19 2.30 0.48
N LYS A 220 -6.29 3.16 0.07
CA LYS A 220 -6.58 4.41 -0.65
C LYS A 220 -6.92 4.15 -2.11
N LEU A 221 -7.69 5.05 -2.71
CA LEU A 221 -8.04 4.98 -4.14
C LEU A 221 -6.80 4.99 -5.05
N ASN A 222 -5.80 5.80 -4.75
CA ASN A 222 -4.55 5.88 -5.51
C ASN A 222 -3.67 4.61 -5.42
N ASN A 223 -4.02 3.67 -4.54
CA ASN A 223 -3.41 2.34 -4.48
C ASN A 223 -4.16 1.30 -5.32
N VAL A 224 -5.02 1.75 -6.23
CA VAL A 224 -5.71 0.93 -7.23
C VAL A 224 -5.41 1.46 -8.63
N LEU A 225 -4.93 0.59 -9.51
CA LEU A 225 -4.79 0.89 -10.94
C LEU A 225 -6.07 0.52 -11.69
N PHE A 226 -6.46 1.40 -12.58
CA PHE A 226 -7.61 1.26 -13.46
C PHE A 226 -7.13 1.08 -14.91
N ASP A 227 -7.83 0.28 -15.68
CA ASP A 227 -7.62 0.15 -17.12
C ASP A 227 -8.04 1.43 -17.85
N LYS A 228 -7.18 1.98 -18.69
CA LYS A 228 -7.45 3.25 -19.38
C LYS A 228 -8.58 3.19 -20.39
N ASP A 229 -8.86 2.01 -20.95
CA ASP A 229 -9.86 1.84 -21.99
C ASP A 229 -11.25 1.55 -21.42
N THR A 230 -11.31 0.79 -20.32
CA THR A 230 -12.57 0.31 -19.73
C THR A 230 -12.93 0.99 -18.43
N ASP A 231 -11.98 1.69 -17.82
CA ASP A 231 -12.08 2.29 -16.48
C ASP A 231 -12.42 1.27 -15.38
N GLU A 232 -12.13 -0.01 -15.59
CA GLU A 232 -12.28 -1.05 -14.57
C GLU A 232 -11.04 -1.13 -13.69
N ALA A 233 -11.24 -1.32 -12.38
CA ALA A 233 -10.16 -1.50 -11.42
C ALA A 233 -9.48 -2.86 -11.63
N ILE A 234 -8.17 -2.85 -11.91
CA ILE A 234 -7.41 -4.04 -12.33
C ILE A 234 -6.39 -4.52 -11.33
N CYS A 235 -5.63 -3.65 -10.67
CA CYS A 235 -4.48 -4.03 -9.84
C CYS A 235 -4.44 -3.22 -8.55
N VAL A 236 -4.27 -3.89 -7.42
CA VAL A 236 -3.92 -3.26 -6.14
C VAL A 236 -2.41 -3.12 -6.08
N ILE A 237 -1.93 -1.93 -5.74
CA ILE A 237 -0.51 -1.58 -5.67
C ILE A 237 -0.13 -1.05 -4.28
N ASP A 238 1.12 -0.68 -4.09
CA ASP A 238 1.68 -0.18 -2.81
C ASP A 238 1.50 -1.17 -1.64
N LEU A 239 2.14 -2.33 -1.79
CA LEU A 239 2.02 -3.45 -0.86
C LEU A 239 2.98 -3.35 0.35
N ASP A 240 3.51 -2.16 0.65
CA ASP A 240 4.52 -1.96 1.68
C ASP A 240 3.99 -2.18 3.10
N THR A 241 2.70 -2.03 3.29
CA THR A 241 2.01 -2.23 4.56
C THR A 241 1.27 -3.56 4.65
N VAL A 242 1.51 -4.48 3.69
CA VAL A 242 0.86 -5.80 3.72
C VAL A 242 1.38 -6.62 4.89
N MET A 243 0.48 -6.92 5.84
CA MET A 243 0.76 -7.59 7.11
C MET A 243 -0.39 -8.52 7.52
N PRO A 244 -0.18 -9.37 8.56
CA PRO A 244 -1.31 -10.04 9.21
C PRO A 244 -2.21 -9.03 9.91
N GLY A 245 -3.52 -9.14 9.71
CA GLY A 245 -4.48 -8.22 10.35
C GLY A 245 -5.93 -8.67 10.20
N LEU A 246 -6.84 -7.75 10.43
CA LEU A 246 -8.27 -7.96 10.21
C LEU A 246 -8.69 -7.32 8.89
N ALA A 247 -9.49 -8.03 8.09
CA ALA A 247 -10.10 -7.44 6.88
C ALA A 247 -10.92 -6.16 7.17
N LEU A 248 -11.35 -5.99 8.42
CA LEU A 248 -12.04 -4.79 8.89
C LEU A 248 -11.13 -3.55 8.94
N TYR A 249 -9.82 -3.72 9.04
CA TYR A 249 -8.86 -2.61 8.96
C TYR A 249 -8.87 -2.01 7.55
N ASP A 250 -8.81 -2.85 6.52
CA ASP A 250 -8.88 -2.43 5.12
C ASP A 250 -10.22 -1.73 4.82
N PHE A 251 -11.33 -2.28 5.33
CA PHE A 251 -12.64 -1.65 5.18
C PHE A 251 -12.68 -0.26 5.83
N GLY A 252 -12.22 -0.16 7.08
CA GLY A 252 -12.24 1.11 7.82
C GLY A 252 -11.36 2.17 7.18
N ASP A 253 -10.18 1.79 6.73
CA ASP A 253 -9.24 2.71 6.06
C ASP A 253 -9.77 3.18 4.70
N SER A 254 -10.37 2.28 3.92
CA SER A 254 -11.02 2.63 2.65
C SER A 254 -12.14 3.66 2.85
N ILE A 255 -13.00 3.46 3.85
CA ILE A 255 -14.07 4.42 4.17
C ILE A 255 -13.49 5.75 4.67
N ARG A 256 -12.47 5.73 5.52
CA ARG A 256 -11.78 6.94 6.00
C ARG A 256 -11.29 7.80 4.83
N PHE A 257 -10.65 7.17 3.85
CA PHE A 257 -10.16 7.86 2.67
C PHE A 257 -11.32 8.32 1.76
N GLY A 258 -12.23 7.42 1.40
CA GLY A 258 -13.31 7.67 0.43
C GLY A 258 -14.38 8.64 0.93
N ALA A 259 -14.59 8.72 2.24
CA ALA A 259 -15.56 9.63 2.84
C ALA A 259 -15.01 11.05 3.07
N ASN A 260 -13.73 11.29 2.77
CA ASN A 260 -13.09 12.58 2.92
C ASN A 260 -12.93 13.27 1.54
N SER A 261 -13.49 14.46 1.39
CA SER A 261 -13.38 15.26 0.17
C SER A 261 -12.24 16.30 0.20
N CYS A 262 -11.46 16.33 1.27
CA CYS A 262 -10.33 17.23 1.47
C CYS A 262 -9.02 16.46 1.45
N ALA A 263 -7.90 17.14 1.17
CA ALA A 263 -6.58 16.60 1.42
C ALA A 263 -6.40 16.33 2.93
N GLU A 264 -5.54 15.36 3.28
CA GLU A 264 -5.33 14.93 4.68
C GLU A 264 -4.79 16.05 5.59
N ASP A 265 -4.17 17.06 4.99
CA ASP A 265 -3.57 18.23 5.65
C ASP A 265 -4.30 19.55 5.35
N ASP A 266 -5.53 19.49 4.83
CA ASP A 266 -6.32 20.68 4.54
C ASP A 266 -6.69 21.40 5.84
N GLU A 267 -6.31 22.68 5.95
CA GLU A 267 -6.63 23.53 7.10
C GLU A 267 -8.15 23.82 7.23
N ASN A 268 -8.92 23.59 6.17
CA ASN A 268 -10.36 23.82 6.11
C ASN A 268 -11.15 22.51 6.21
N TYR A 269 -10.81 21.67 7.17
CA TYR A 269 -11.50 20.38 7.38
C TYR A 269 -13.02 20.50 7.61
N ASP A 270 -13.56 21.67 7.92
CA ASP A 270 -15.00 21.95 7.98
C ASP A 270 -15.73 21.69 6.65
N LYS A 271 -14.97 21.57 5.54
CA LYS A 271 -15.50 21.23 4.22
C LYS A 271 -15.56 19.72 3.96
N VAL A 272 -15.18 18.91 4.94
CA VAL A 272 -15.28 17.45 4.83
C VAL A 272 -16.74 17.06 4.57
N LYS A 273 -17.00 16.57 3.36
CA LYS A 273 -18.27 15.91 3.01
C LYS A 273 -18.09 14.43 3.23
N LEU A 274 -18.82 13.89 4.20
CA LEU A 274 -18.99 12.45 4.27
C LEU A 274 -19.84 12.01 3.07
N MET A 275 -19.24 11.31 2.14
CA MET A 275 -19.96 10.70 1.01
C MET A 275 -20.56 9.39 1.52
N LEU A 276 -21.75 9.47 2.14
CA LEU A 276 -22.42 8.32 2.75
C LEU A 276 -23.16 7.43 1.76
N ASP A 277 -23.19 7.80 0.48
CA ASP A 277 -23.92 7.06 -0.58
C ASP A 277 -23.06 5.98 -1.28
N TYR A 278 -21.92 5.63 -0.71
CA TYR A 278 -20.99 4.63 -1.26
C TYR A 278 -21.33 3.20 -0.89
#